data_2a60e895421936c15a339adb77b5b301
#
_entry.id   2a60e895421936c15a339adb77b5b301
#
_cell.length_a   1.000
_cell.length_b   1.000
_cell.length_c   1.000
_cell.angle_alpha   90.00
_cell.angle_beta   90.00
_cell.angle_gamma   90.00
#
_symmetry.space_group_name_H-M   'P 1'
#
loop_
_entity.id
_entity.type
_entity.pdbx_description
1 polymer ?
#
loop_
_entity_poly.entity_id
_entity_poly.type
_entity_poly.pdbx_seq_one_letter_code
_entity_poly.pdbx_strand_id
1 'polypeptide(L)'
;MSLEKIKIWAVTDGSKGMISQVMGLSNQISKNITEIKTDLVFPWNKIQPGFLPVYKWIFKNKFPKDSEPNILISCGRKSVYFSLYCKKIFKNLINIHIQNPKISSKNFNFVISPNHDSLNGGNIINSIGALHHLNKNNESTDQNLVTCIIGGDNQHYYFDNNEANKLCNKLLEIKKNQKKIELNIVTSRRTSDVV
;
A
#
# COMPACT_ATOMS: atom_id res chain seq x y z
N MET A 1 27.52 3.78 8.95
CA MET A 1 26.80 4.77 8.14
C MET A 1 25.59 5.18 8.94
N SER A 2 25.45 6.44 9.38
CA SER A 2 24.29 6.84 10.19
C SER A 2 23.04 6.74 9.33
N LEU A 3 21.96 6.17 9.86
CA LEU A 3 20.66 5.99 9.19
C LEU A 3 20.07 7.30 8.64
N GLU A 4 20.46 8.44 9.20
CA GLU A 4 20.07 9.78 8.77
C GLU A 4 20.60 10.20 7.38
N LYS A 5 21.63 9.53 6.86
CA LYS A 5 22.22 9.82 5.54
C LYS A 5 21.57 9.04 4.40
N ILE A 6 20.71 8.05 4.69
CA ILE A 6 20.07 7.24 3.66
C ILE A 6 18.89 8.02 3.08
N LYS A 7 18.96 8.35 1.78
CA LYS A 7 17.87 8.99 1.06
C LYS A 7 16.95 7.94 0.46
N ILE A 8 15.67 8.03 0.77
CA ILE A 8 14.62 7.12 0.28
C ILE A 8 13.66 7.85 -0.65
N TRP A 9 13.38 7.26 -1.80
CA TRP A 9 12.23 7.61 -2.61
C TRP A 9 11.08 6.64 -2.35
N ALA A 10 9.98 7.16 -1.80
CA ALA A 10 8.75 6.46 -1.50
C ALA A 10 7.75 6.65 -2.65
N VAL A 11 7.56 5.60 -3.48
CA VAL A 11 6.88 5.73 -4.79
C VAL A 11 5.57 4.96 -4.82
N THR A 12 4.46 5.67 -5.06
CA THR A 12 3.11 5.07 -5.16
C THR A 12 2.29 5.70 -6.28
N ASP A 13 1.08 5.21 -6.51
CA ASP A 13 0.09 5.86 -7.38
C ASP A 13 -0.74 6.95 -6.65
N GLY A 14 -0.47 7.18 -5.38
CA GLY A 14 -1.15 8.15 -4.52
C GLY A 14 -2.34 7.59 -3.75
N SER A 15 -2.65 6.29 -3.83
CA SER A 15 -3.69 5.69 -3.00
C SER A 15 -3.24 5.57 -1.55
N LYS A 16 -4.13 5.88 -0.61
CA LYS A 16 -3.81 5.91 0.84
C LYS A 16 -3.25 4.58 1.36
N GLY A 17 -3.80 3.45 0.90
CA GLY A 17 -3.31 2.13 1.30
C GLY A 17 -1.88 1.84 0.84
N MET A 18 -1.50 2.28 -0.37
CA MET A 18 -0.13 2.11 -0.87
C MET A 18 0.84 3.07 -0.18
N ILE A 19 0.43 4.33 0.06
CA ILE A 19 1.22 5.30 0.83
C ILE A 19 1.50 4.73 2.23
N SER A 20 0.49 4.20 2.91
CA SER A 20 0.63 3.60 4.24
C SER A 20 1.69 2.49 4.26
N GLN A 21 1.69 1.61 3.25
CA GLN A 21 2.66 0.51 3.17
C GLN A 21 4.08 1.00 2.91
N VAL A 22 4.26 1.90 1.94
CA VAL A 22 5.59 2.42 1.58
C VAL A 22 6.16 3.25 2.74
N MET A 23 5.35 4.12 3.35
CA MET A 23 5.78 4.94 4.49
C MET A 23 6.03 4.10 5.73
N GLY A 24 5.27 3.03 5.95
CA GLY A 24 5.51 2.08 7.04
C GLY A 24 6.91 1.50 7.01
N LEU A 25 7.38 1.07 5.84
CA LEU A 25 8.74 0.57 5.67
C LEU A 25 9.77 1.70 5.67
N SER A 26 9.52 2.80 4.96
CA SER A 26 10.48 3.90 4.81
C SER A 26 10.84 4.53 6.15
N ASN A 27 9.85 4.75 7.03
CA ASN A 27 10.05 5.35 8.35
C ASN A 27 10.89 4.49 9.31
N GLN A 28 10.96 3.18 9.08
CA GLN A 28 11.81 2.27 9.85
C GLN A 28 13.27 2.32 9.39
N ILE A 29 13.53 2.80 8.19
CA ILE A 29 14.88 2.80 7.59
C ILE A 29 15.53 4.18 7.70
N SER A 30 14.80 5.26 7.41
CA SER A 30 15.33 6.64 7.42
C SER A 30 14.23 7.66 7.63
N LYS A 31 14.65 8.85 8.10
CA LYS A 31 13.78 10.04 8.13
C LYS A 31 13.90 10.91 6.87
N ASN A 32 14.92 10.67 6.04
CA ASN A 32 15.13 11.40 4.79
C ASN A 32 14.35 10.76 3.63
N ILE A 33 13.05 11.01 3.59
CA ILE A 33 12.10 10.38 2.67
C ILE A 33 11.52 11.43 1.73
N THR A 34 11.55 11.13 0.43
CA THR A 34 10.85 11.91 -0.61
C THR A 34 9.70 11.08 -1.14
N GLU A 35 8.46 11.54 -0.91
CA GLU A 35 7.27 10.91 -1.47
C GLU A 35 7.11 11.28 -2.94
N ILE A 36 6.86 10.27 -3.78
CA ILE A 36 6.67 10.43 -5.23
C ILE A 36 5.37 9.76 -5.65
N LYS A 37 4.44 10.57 -6.14
CA LYS A 37 3.24 10.03 -6.78
C LYS A 37 3.53 9.78 -8.26
N THR A 38 3.47 8.53 -8.71
CA THR A 38 3.69 8.14 -10.10
C THR A 38 2.39 8.13 -10.89
N ASP A 39 2.37 8.84 -12.01
CA ASP A 39 1.34 8.71 -13.03
C ASP A 39 1.97 8.51 -14.40
N LEU A 40 1.27 7.77 -15.28
CA LEU A 40 1.78 7.32 -16.58
C LEU A 40 0.88 7.81 -17.71
N VAL A 41 1.48 8.06 -18.87
CA VAL A 41 0.75 8.31 -20.11
C VAL A 41 0.07 7.03 -20.62
N PHE A 42 -0.91 7.18 -21.51
CA PHE A 42 -1.47 6.06 -22.27
C PHE A 42 -0.43 5.54 -23.27
N PRO A 43 -0.29 4.23 -23.48
CA PRO A 43 -1.07 3.14 -22.89
C PRO A 43 -0.50 2.55 -21.57
N TRP A 44 0.66 2.99 -21.07
CA TRP A 44 1.32 2.46 -19.88
C TRP A 44 0.45 2.51 -18.62
N ASN A 45 -0.41 3.51 -18.51
CA ASN A 45 -1.35 3.63 -17.39
C ASN A 45 -2.40 2.50 -17.34
N LYS A 46 -2.58 1.73 -18.41
CA LYS A 46 -3.54 0.61 -18.52
C LYS A 46 -2.86 -0.75 -18.62
N ILE A 47 -1.66 -0.81 -19.21
CA ILE A 47 -0.96 -2.07 -19.48
C ILE A 47 -0.15 -2.51 -18.26
N GLN A 48 -0.02 -3.82 -18.09
CA GLN A 48 0.78 -4.43 -17.04
C GLN A 48 2.27 -4.19 -17.31
N PRO A 49 3.10 -3.93 -16.28
CA PRO A 49 4.54 -3.87 -16.41
C PRO A 49 5.12 -5.14 -17.05
N GLY A 50 6.18 -4.97 -17.84
CA GLY A 50 6.85 -6.05 -18.55
C GLY A 50 6.45 -6.22 -20.02
N PHE A 51 5.28 -5.72 -20.44
CA PHE A 51 4.86 -5.81 -21.85
C PHE A 51 5.36 -4.64 -22.71
N LEU A 52 5.59 -3.49 -22.12
CA LEU A 52 6.06 -2.30 -22.83
C LEU A 52 7.41 -1.83 -22.28
N PRO A 53 8.27 -1.27 -23.16
CA PRO A 53 9.54 -0.71 -22.74
C PRO A 53 9.35 0.51 -21.85
N VAL A 54 10.33 0.77 -20.99
CA VAL A 54 10.26 1.86 -20.00
C VAL A 54 11.22 2.99 -20.39
N TYR A 55 10.65 4.17 -20.63
CA TYR A 55 11.34 5.40 -21.01
C TYR A 55 10.97 6.54 -20.06
N LYS A 56 11.79 7.60 -20.02
CA LYS A 56 11.56 8.77 -19.17
C LYS A 56 10.25 9.50 -19.47
N TRP A 57 9.91 9.61 -20.74
CA TRP A 57 8.75 10.38 -21.21
C TRP A 57 7.38 9.76 -20.88
N ILE A 58 7.35 8.48 -20.46
CA ILE A 58 6.08 7.83 -20.06
C ILE A 58 5.54 8.36 -18.73
N PHE A 59 6.38 9.01 -17.92
CA PHE A 59 6.01 9.55 -16.62
C PHE A 59 5.51 10.98 -16.76
N LYS A 60 4.28 11.25 -16.31
CA LYS A 60 3.70 12.59 -16.29
C LYS A 60 4.32 13.47 -15.22
N ASN A 61 4.85 12.88 -14.18
CA ASN A 61 5.46 13.58 -13.07
C ASN A 61 6.90 13.99 -13.38
N LYS A 62 7.30 15.14 -12.86
CA LYS A 62 8.71 15.52 -12.86
C LYS A 62 9.47 14.64 -11.87
N PHE A 63 10.63 14.16 -12.28
CA PHE A 63 11.56 13.51 -11.35
C PHE A 63 12.09 14.55 -10.34
N PRO A 64 12.32 14.15 -9.08
CA PRO A 64 12.98 15.02 -8.14
C PRO A 64 14.31 15.51 -8.72
N LYS A 65 14.57 16.81 -8.64
CA LYS A 65 15.80 17.43 -9.15
C LYS A 65 17.02 17.17 -8.25
N ASP A 66 16.75 16.82 -7.00
CA ASP A 66 17.74 16.60 -5.99
C ASP A 66 18.34 15.21 -6.08
N SER A 67 19.53 15.05 -5.52
CA SER A 67 20.40 13.88 -5.52
C SER A 67 19.71 12.51 -5.62
N GLU A 68 20.38 11.56 -6.26
CA GLU A 68 19.97 10.16 -6.39
C GLU A 68 19.56 9.53 -5.06
N PRO A 69 18.53 8.69 -5.03
CA PRO A 69 18.16 7.96 -3.84
C PRO A 69 19.13 6.79 -3.61
N ASN A 70 19.38 6.44 -2.36
CA ASN A 70 20.03 5.19 -2.01
C ASN A 70 19.08 4.01 -2.14
N ILE A 71 17.82 4.22 -1.71
CA ILE A 71 16.77 3.21 -1.71
C ILE A 71 15.53 3.79 -2.39
N LEU A 72 14.89 2.98 -3.23
CA LEU A 72 13.58 3.25 -3.79
C LEU A 72 12.61 2.19 -3.28
N ILE A 73 11.58 2.61 -2.55
CA ILE A 73 10.51 1.73 -2.07
C ILE A 73 9.26 2.04 -2.87
N SER A 74 8.73 1.05 -3.55
CA SER A 74 7.58 1.21 -4.46
C SER A 74 6.43 0.28 -4.09
N CYS A 75 5.19 0.73 -4.30
CA CYS A 75 3.98 -0.06 -4.14
C CYS A 75 2.96 0.26 -5.22
N GLY A 76 2.40 -0.79 -5.82
CA GLY A 76 1.38 -0.66 -6.86
C GLY A 76 1.93 -0.69 -8.29
N ARG A 77 1.03 -0.99 -9.24
CA ARG A 77 1.37 -1.30 -10.63
C ARG A 77 2.14 -0.19 -11.36
N LYS A 78 1.71 1.07 -11.21
CA LYS A 78 2.36 2.20 -11.91
C LYS A 78 3.77 2.44 -11.37
N SER A 79 3.99 2.24 -10.08
CA SER A 79 5.29 2.44 -9.44
C SER A 79 6.33 1.38 -9.82
N VAL A 80 5.89 0.20 -10.31
CA VAL A 80 6.79 -0.79 -10.90
C VAL A 80 7.55 -0.19 -12.08
N TYR A 81 6.87 0.48 -13.01
CA TYR A 81 7.53 1.16 -14.15
C TYR A 81 8.55 2.18 -13.68
N PHE A 82 8.21 2.97 -12.64
CA PHE A 82 9.13 3.96 -12.09
C PHE A 82 10.36 3.32 -11.47
N SER A 83 10.17 2.25 -10.71
CA SER A 83 11.26 1.48 -10.09
C SER A 83 12.20 0.89 -11.14
N LEU A 84 11.65 0.28 -12.21
CA LEU A 84 12.45 -0.27 -13.31
C LEU A 84 13.26 0.82 -14.03
N TYR A 85 12.66 1.97 -14.28
CA TYR A 85 13.36 3.09 -14.90
C TYR A 85 14.50 3.60 -14.02
N CYS A 86 14.24 3.84 -12.73
CA CYS A 86 15.25 4.30 -11.79
C CYS A 86 16.40 3.28 -11.65
N LYS A 87 16.11 1.98 -11.59
CA LYS A 87 17.14 0.93 -11.54
C LYS A 87 18.04 0.93 -12.77
N LYS A 88 17.51 1.33 -13.95
CA LYS A 88 18.28 1.44 -15.19
C LYS A 88 19.24 2.63 -15.16
N ILE A 89 18.85 3.76 -14.56
CA ILE A 89 19.64 5.00 -14.58
C ILE A 89 20.56 5.15 -13.37
N PHE A 90 20.22 4.58 -12.22
CA PHE A 90 21.00 4.67 -10.98
C PHE A 90 21.66 3.33 -10.66
N LYS A 91 22.98 3.23 -10.90
CA LYS A 91 23.70 1.94 -10.78
C LYS A 91 23.69 1.34 -9.38
N ASN A 92 23.75 2.19 -8.34
CA ASN A 92 23.84 1.76 -6.94
C ASN A 92 22.48 1.73 -6.21
N LEU A 93 21.38 1.94 -6.93
CA LEU A 93 20.07 1.97 -6.35
C LEU A 93 19.66 0.60 -5.79
N ILE A 94 19.22 0.56 -4.54
CA ILE A 94 18.50 -0.57 -3.97
C ILE A 94 17.01 -0.33 -4.21
N ASN A 95 16.37 -1.15 -5.03
CA ASN A 95 14.93 -1.06 -5.26
C ASN A 95 14.17 -2.18 -4.55
N ILE A 96 13.18 -1.77 -3.77
CA ILE A 96 12.28 -2.63 -3.00
C ILE A 96 10.86 -2.42 -3.53
N HIS A 97 10.16 -3.51 -3.82
CA HIS A 97 8.75 -3.44 -4.18
C HIS A 97 7.87 -4.11 -3.13
N ILE A 98 6.79 -3.43 -2.76
CA ILE A 98 5.80 -3.96 -1.81
C ILE A 98 4.60 -4.45 -2.62
N GLN A 99 4.09 -5.64 -2.32
CA GLN A 99 3.09 -6.45 -3.03
C GLN A 99 3.68 -7.21 -4.24
N ASN A 100 2.83 -8.00 -4.89
CA ASN A 100 3.20 -8.73 -6.10
C ASN A 100 3.39 -7.76 -7.28
N PRO A 101 4.60 -7.62 -7.83
CA PRO A 101 4.87 -6.72 -8.95
C PRO A 101 4.25 -7.19 -10.27
N LYS A 102 3.73 -8.43 -10.33
CA LYS A 102 3.20 -9.09 -11.54
C LYS A 102 4.21 -9.20 -12.69
N ILE A 103 5.50 -9.11 -12.37
CA ILE A 103 6.65 -9.36 -13.25
C ILE A 103 7.70 -10.12 -12.43
N SER A 104 8.77 -10.57 -13.09
CA SER A 104 9.85 -11.28 -12.41
C SER A 104 10.43 -10.49 -11.23
N SER A 105 10.48 -11.12 -10.05
CA SER A 105 11.08 -10.54 -8.84
C SER A 105 12.56 -10.18 -9.02
N LYS A 106 13.26 -10.83 -9.97
CA LYS A 106 14.66 -10.55 -10.31
C LYS A 106 14.93 -9.10 -10.75
N ASN A 107 13.87 -8.33 -11.12
CA ASN A 107 13.97 -6.91 -11.43
C ASN A 107 14.14 -6.03 -10.19
N PHE A 108 14.01 -6.60 -9.01
CA PHE A 108 14.11 -5.88 -7.73
C PHE A 108 15.22 -6.50 -6.88
N ASN A 109 15.80 -5.69 -6.00
CA ASN A 109 16.69 -6.21 -4.96
C ASN A 109 15.88 -7.02 -3.94
N PHE A 110 14.71 -6.51 -3.54
CA PHE A 110 13.78 -7.20 -2.66
C PHE A 110 12.33 -6.97 -3.09
N VAL A 111 11.49 -7.98 -2.86
CA VAL A 111 10.04 -7.89 -2.98
C VAL A 111 9.45 -8.30 -1.64
N ILE A 112 8.62 -7.44 -1.04
CA ILE A 112 7.90 -7.74 0.19
C ILE A 112 6.45 -8.03 -0.19
N SER A 113 6.00 -9.25 0.06
CA SER A 113 4.66 -9.68 -0.35
C SER A 113 3.94 -10.40 0.78
N PRO A 114 2.64 -10.14 1.00
CA PRO A 114 1.87 -10.93 1.96
C PRO A 114 1.86 -12.42 1.59
N ASN A 115 1.83 -13.28 2.60
CA ASN A 115 1.82 -14.74 2.44
C ASN A 115 0.74 -15.23 1.48
N HIS A 116 -0.43 -14.57 1.45
CA HIS A 116 -1.54 -14.96 0.59
C HIS A 116 -1.29 -14.72 -0.91
N ASP A 117 -0.29 -13.92 -1.28
CA ASP A 117 0.12 -13.74 -2.69
C ASP A 117 0.94 -14.93 -3.21
N SER A 118 1.35 -15.85 -2.34
CA SER A 118 2.07 -17.11 -2.66
C SER A 118 3.33 -16.89 -3.52
N LEU A 119 4.02 -15.77 -3.36
CA LEU A 119 5.28 -15.50 -4.04
C LEU A 119 6.45 -16.19 -3.30
N ASN A 120 7.34 -16.81 -4.07
CA ASN A 120 8.53 -17.47 -3.57
C ASN A 120 9.76 -17.08 -4.39
N GLY A 121 10.90 -16.96 -3.72
CA GLY A 121 12.19 -16.61 -4.37
C GLY A 121 13.21 -16.11 -3.36
N GLY A 122 14.47 -16.15 -3.73
CA GLY A 122 15.59 -15.77 -2.84
C GLY A 122 15.62 -14.28 -2.45
N ASN A 123 14.90 -13.43 -3.16
CA ASN A 123 14.76 -12.01 -2.89
C ASN A 123 13.35 -11.60 -2.46
N ILE A 124 12.51 -12.59 -2.09
CA ILE A 124 11.14 -12.36 -1.62
C ILE A 124 11.09 -12.49 -0.11
N ILE A 125 10.53 -11.48 0.54
CA ILE A 125 10.27 -11.45 1.97
C ILE A 125 8.77 -11.53 2.16
N ASN A 126 8.30 -12.62 2.76
CA ASN A 126 6.88 -12.82 3.01
C ASN A 126 6.47 -12.18 4.33
N SER A 127 5.39 -11.39 4.32
CA SER A 127 4.78 -10.77 5.50
C SER A 127 3.46 -11.45 5.85
N ILE A 128 3.09 -11.45 7.13
CA ILE A 128 1.81 -12.02 7.60
C ILE A 128 0.63 -11.25 7.02
N GLY A 129 0.77 -9.93 6.91
CA GLY A 129 -0.25 -9.03 6.34
C GLY A 129 0.37 -7.87 5.60
N ALA A 130 -0.45 -6.91 5.19
CA ALA A 130 0.01 -5.69 4.56
C ALA A 130 0.83 -4.83 5.54
N LEU A 131 1.91 -4.25 5.05
CA LEU A 131 2.67 -3.25 5.82
C LEU A 131 1.81 -2.01 6.06
N HIS A 132 2.06 -1.31 7.15
CA HIS A 132 1.39 -0.06 7.49
C HIS A 132 2.29 0.87 8.31
N HIS A 133 1.94 2.14 8.35
CA HIS A 133 2.71 3.16 9.09
C HIS A 133 2.22 3.37 10.53
N LEU A 134 1.18 2.68 10.95
CA LEU A 134 0.63 2.80 12.30
C LEU A 134 1.62 2.22 13.31
N ASN A 135 1.94 3.00 14.31
CA ASN A 135 2.71 2.53 15.45
C ASN A 135 1.79 1.81 16.45
N LYS A 136 2.34 0.84 17.16
CA LYS A 136 1.64 0.21 18.26
C LYS A 136 1.51 1.26 19.38
N ASN A 137 0.30 1.74 19.62
CA ASN A 137 0.01 2.56 20.78
C ASN A 137 -0.02 1.66 22.02
N ASN A 138 0.67 2.07 23.07
CA ASN A 138 0.59 1.42 24.38
C ASN A 138 -0.60 1.95 25.20
N GLU A 139 -1.53 2.65 24.56
CA GLU A 139 -2.76 3.12 25.21
C GLU A 139 -3.65 1.93 25.55
N SER A 140 -4.27 2.01 26.70
CA SER A 140 -5.24 1.01 27.15
C SER A 140 -6.41 0.97 26.13
N THR A 141 -6.73 -0.23 25.66
CA THR A 141 -7.93 -0.43 24.85
C THR A 141 -9.17 -0.17 25.68
N ASP A 142 -10.09 0.64 25.19
CA ASP A 142 -11.40 0.77 25.81
C ASP A 142 -12.17 -0.54 25.61
N GLN A 143 -12.38 -1.26 26.70
CA GLN A 143 -13.07 -2.57 26.68
C GLN A 143 -14.55 -2.46 26.35
N ASN A 144 -15.13 -1.27 26.42
CA ASN A 144 -16.53 -1.04 26.08
C ASN A 144 -16.71 -0.56 24.61
N LEU A 145 -15.64 -0.27 23.90
CA LEU A 145 -15.71 0.18 22.50
C LEU A 145 -15.66 -1.00 21.54
N VAL A 146 -16.70 -1.17 20.74
CA VAL A 146 -16.76 -2.10 19.62
C VAL A 146 -16.73 -1.31 18.31
N THR A 147 -15.67 -1.46 17.52
CA THR A 147 -15.56 -0.81 16.22
C THR A 147 -15.91 -1.78 15.10
N CYS A 148 -16.94 -1.44 14.31
CA CYS A 148 -17.32 -2.15 13.11
C CYS A 148 -16.73 -1.44 11.89
N ILE A 149 -15.84 -2.11 11.15
CA ILE A 149 -15.23 -1.57 9.93
C ILE A 149 -15.97 -2.15 8.73
N ILE A 150 -16.66 -1.28 7.98
CA ILE A 150 -17.46 -1.68 6.81
C ILE A 150 -16.65 -1.43 5.54
N GLY A 151 -16.41 -2.50 4.78
CA GLY A 151 -15.85 -2.45 3.45
C GLY A 151 -16.88 -1.97 2.42
N GLY A 152 -16.63 -2.30 1.15
CA GLY A 152 -17.58 -2.08 0.06
C GLY A 152 -17.41 -3.17 -0.99
N ASP A 153 -18.15 -3.04 -2.06
CA ASP A 153 -18.17 -3.99 -3.16
C ASP A 153 -16.79 -4.25 -3.77
N ASN A 154 -16.63 -5.46 -4.24
CA ASN A 154 -15.48 -5.88 -5.03
C ASN A 154 -15.93 -6.90 -6.11
N GLN A 155 -15.00 -7.45 -6.87
CA GLN A 155 -15.31 -8.41 -7.95
C GLN A 155 -15.98 -9.71 -7.49
N HIS A 156 -15.89 -10.03 -6.20
CA HIS A 156 -16.33 -11.30 -5.63
C HIS A 156 -17.38 -11.13 -4.52
N TYR A 157 -17.65 -9.92 -4.08
CA TYR A 157 -18.52 -9.64 -2.96
C TYR A 157 -19.30 -8.35 -3.17
N TYR A 158 -20.61 -8.42 -2.92
CA TYR A 158 -21.53 -7.29 -2.94
C TYR A 158 -22.03 -7.04 -1.53
N PHE A 159 -22.05 -5.79 -1.11
CA PHE A 159 -22.58 -5.36 0.17
C PHE A 159 -23.77 -4.43 -0.10
N ASP A 160 -24.93 -5.04 -0.28
CA ASP A 160 -26.17 -4.36 -0.57
C ASP A 160 -26.96 -3.98 0.71
N ASN A 161 -28.13 -3.35 0.52
CA ASN A 161 -29.00 -2.96 1.63
C ASN A 161 -29.45 -4.15 2.50
N ASN A 162 -29.61 -5.33 1.94
CA ASN A 162 -30.04 -6.51 2.68
C ASN A 162 -28.90 -6.97 3.64
N GLU A 163 -27.69 -7.00 3.15
CA GLU A 163 -26.51 -7.31 3.97
C GLU A 163 -26.23 -6.23 5.02
N ALA A 164 -26.44 -4.95 4.67
CA ALA A 164 -26.33 -3.85 5.61
C ALA A 164 -27.38 -3.97 6.75
N ASN A 165 -28.62 -4.26 6.42
CA ASN A 165 -29.69 -4.47 7.42
C ASN A 165 -29.40 -5.67 8.33
N LYS A 166 -28.89 -6.78 7.78
CA LYS A 166 -28.48 -7.94 8.59
C LYS A 166 -27.36 -7.56 9.58
N LEU A 167 -26.37 -6.82 9.11
CA LEU A 167 -25.27 -6.34 9.97
C LEU A 167 -25.80 -5.39 11.06
N CYS A 168 -26.65 -4.43 10.67
CA CYS A 168 -27.27 -3.49 11.61
C CYS A 168 -28.04 -4.21 12.72
N ASN A 169 -28.89 -5.19 12.35
CA ASN A 169 -29.63 -5.97 13.33
C ASN A 169 -28.72 -6.72 14.32
N LYS A 170 -27.62 -7.31 13.83
CA LYS A 170 -26.62 -7.95 14.70
C LYS A 170 -25.94 -6.97 15.65
N LEU A 171 -25.58 -5.77 15.16
CA LEU A 171 -24.98 -4.73 16.00
C LEU A 171 -25.94 -4.23 17.06
N LEU A 172 -27.21 -4.05 16.72
CA LEU A 172 -28.26 -3.68 17.68
C LEU A 172 -28.50 -4.77 18.74
N GLU A 173 -28.45 -6.04 18.35
CA GLU A 173 -28.53 -7.17 19.28
C GLU A 173 -27.35 -7.15 20.28
N ILE A 174 -26.12 -6.95 19.79
CA ILE A 174 -24.92 -6.81 20.65
C ILE A 174 -25.12 -5.65 21.63
N LYS A 175 -25.56 -4.49 21.15
CA LYS A 175 -25.83 -3.30 21.99
C LYS A 175 -26.90 -3.56 23.05
N LYS A 176 -27.96 -4.29 22.70
CA LYS A 176 -29.04 -4.67 23.61
C LYS A 176 -28.57 -5.60 24.71
N ASN A 177 -27.74 -6.57 24.36
CA ASN A 177 -27.23 -7.57 25.29
C ASN A 177 -26.12 -7.02 26.19
N GLN A 178 -25.37 -6.01 25.72
CA GLN A 178 -24.25 -5.39 26.43
C GLN A 178 -24.42 -3.87 26.46
N LYS A 179 -25.25 -3.40 27.38
CA LYS A 179 -25.68 -2.00 27.49
C LYS A 179 -24.52 -0.97 27.62
N LYS A 180 -23.38 -1.39 28.16
CA LYS A 180 -22.20 -0.53 28.36
C LYS A 180 -21.37 -0.33 27.10
N ILE A 181 -21.59 -1.11 26.06
CA ILE A 181 -20.80 -1.03 24.82
C ILE A 181 -21.15 0.27 24.06
N GLU A 182 -20.11 0.93 23.62
CA GLU A 182 -20.19 2.00 22.59
C GLU A 182 -19.89 1.38 21.22
N LEU A 183 -20.76 1.66 20.23
CA LEU A 183 -20.57 1.18 18.86
C LEU A 183 -20.00 2.32 18.01
N ASN A 184 -18.84 2.05 17.42
CA ASN A 184 -18.22 2.93 16.44
C ASN A 184 -18.27 2.26 15.06
N ILE A 185 -18.85 2.94 14.06
CA ILE A 185 -18.96 2.44 12.69
C ILE A 185 -18.03 3.26 11.80
N VAL A 186 -17.10 2.56 11.15
CA VAL A 186 -16.14 3.15 10.23
C VAL A 186 -16.39 2.61 8.83
N THR A 187 -16.76 3.48 7.92
CA THR A 187 -16.99 3.14 6.52
C THR A 187 -15.73 3.31 5.68
N SER A 188 -15.66 2.62 4.55
CA SER A 188 -14.60 2.75 3.57
C SER A 188 -15.02 3.61 2.39
N ARG A 189 -14.06 4.07 1.59
CA ARG A 189 -14.33 4.77 0.32
C ARG A 189 -15.22 3.98 -0.66
N ARG A 190 -15.31 2.66 -0.49
CA ARG A 190 -16.08 1.76 -1.35
C ARG A 190 -17.43 1.38 -0.76
N THR A 191 -17.69 1.82 0.46
CA THR A 191 -19.01 1.63 1.07
C THR A 191 -20.00 2.51 0.32
N SER A 192 -21.11 1.93 -0.12
CA SER A 192 -22.15 2.66 -0.83
C SER A 192 -22.84 3.67 0.10
N ASP A 193 -23.29 4.80 -0.47
CA ASP A 193 -24.06 5.82 0.26
C ASP A 193 -25.44 5.32 0.74
N VAL A 194 -25.85 4.17 0.26
CA VAL A 194 -27.13 3.51 0.62
C VAL A 194 -26.99 2.63 1.86
N VAL A 195 -25.76 2.38 2.33
CA VAL A 195 -25.40 1.60 3.52
C VAL A 195 -25.16 2.52 4.71
#